data_6137b0c1de41e29f6875458bba51abea
#
_entry.id   6137b0c1de41e29f6875458bba51abea
#
_cell.length_a   1.000
_cell.length_b   1.000
_cell.length_c   1.000
_cell.angle_alpha   90.00
_cell.angle_beta   90.00
_cell.angle_gamma   90.00
#
_symmetry.space_group_name_H-M   'P 1'
#
loop_
_entity.id
_entity.type
_entity.pdbx_description
1 polymer ?
#
loop_
_entity_poly.entity_id
_entity_poly.type
_entity_poly.pdbx_seq_one_letter_code
_entity_poly.pdbx_strand_id
1 'polypeptide(L)'
;MNKKKLFPLALVPLAATSLQAQSNIQTGRTDKRPNIILFMVDDMGWQDTSLPFWTQKTHYNELYETPNMERLARQGMMFTQAYASSISSPTRCSLITGTNAARHRVTNWTLQKNTMTDRKNKQLAVPDWNYNGVSQVPGTNNTFVGTSFVQILKDNGYHTIHCGKAHFGSIDTPGEDPHHWGFEVNIAGHAAGGLASYLGEENYGPVSYTHLR
;
A
#
# COMPACT_ATOMS: atom_id res chain seq x y z
N MET A 1 34.07 -34.64 77.09
CA MET A 1 34.36 -35.40 75.85
C MET A 1 33.02 -35.59 75.10
N ASN A 2 32.71 -34.69 74.18
CA ASN A 2 31.43 -34.81 73.43
C ASN A 2 31.76 -35.24 72.00
N LYS A 3 31.33 -36.44 71.67
CA LYS A 3 31.43 -37.02 70.34
C LYS A 3 30.30 -36.47 69.47
N LYS A 4 30.65 -35.57 68.49
CA LYS A 4 29.70 -35.18 67.44
C LYS A 4 29.48 -36.31 66.46
N LYS A 5 28.25 -36.77 66.34
CA LYS A 5 27.84 -37.69 65.31
C LYS A 5 27.66 -36.95 63.96
N LEU A 6 28.46 -37.34 62.98
CA LEU A 6 28.23 -36.93 61.57
C LEU A 6 27.11 -37.80 60.99
N PHE A 7 26.07 -37.11 60.44
CA PHE A 7 25.09 -37.76 59.62
C PHE A 7 25.56 -37.74 58.14
N PRO A 8 25.50 -38.82 57.42
CA PRO A 8 25.83 -38.79 56.01
C PRO A 8 24.70 -38.13 55.22
N LEU A 9 25.06 -37.14 54.44
CA LEU A 9 24.17 -36.46 53.47
C LEU A 9 23.94 -37.41 52.28
N ALA A 10 22.76 -37.97 52.16
CA ALA A 10 22.39 -38.79 51.03
C ALA A 10 22.13 -37.86 49.83
N LEU A 11 23.00 -37.95 48.82
CA LEU A 11 22.73 -37.37 47.51
C LEU A 11 21.60 -38.13 46.81
N VAL A 12 20.46 -37.48 46.65
CA VAL A 12 19.38 -37.97 45.79
C VAL A 12 19.69 -37.51 44.38
N PRO A 13 19.85 -38.41 43.40
CA PRO A 13 20.02 -37.95 42.00
C PRO A 13 18.68 -37.40 41.51
N LEU A 14 18.68 -36.10 41.17
CA LEU A 14 17.58 -35.45 40.50
C LEU A 14 17.57 -35.94 39.06
N ALA A 15 16.75 -36.93 38.76
CA ALA A 15 16.48 -37.37 37.42
C ALA A 15 15.72 -36.24 36.70
N ALA A 16 16.45 -35.48 35.86
CA ALA A 16 15.86 -34.54 34.95
C ALA A 16 15.08 -35.32 33.87
N THR A 17 13.80 -35.56 34.10
CA THR A 17 12.89 -35.95 33.02
C THR A 17 12.66 -34.75 32.13
N SER A 18 13.40 -34.70 31.00
CA SER A 18 13.08 -33.81 29.89
C SER A 18 11.70 -34.22 29.37
N LEU A 19 10.67 -33.46 29.78
CA LEU A 19 9.41 -33.45 29.06
C LEU A 19 9.67 -32.84 27.67
N GLN A 20 9.96 -33.71 26.71
CA GLN A 20 9.76 -33.37 25.32
C GLN A 20 8.26 -33.26 25.09
N ALA A 21 7.73 -32.05 25.28
CA ALA A 21 6.45 -31.68 24.73
C ALA A 21 6.60 -31.70 23.20
N GLN A 22 6.40 -32.88 22.62
CA GLN A 22 6.10 -32.95 21.18
C GLN A 22 4.76 -32.25 20.98
N SER A 23 4.82 -30.95 20.70
CA SER A 23 3.69 -30.26 20.15
C SER A 23 3.45 -30.78 18.73
N ASN A 24 2.73 -31.91 18.64
CA ASN A 24 2.02 -32.27 17.43
C ASN A 24 0.86 -31.28 17.26
N ILE A 25 1.18 -30.00 17.06
CA ILE A 25 0.28 -29.08 16.39
C ILE A 25 0.33 -29.52 14.93
N GLN A 26 -0.43 -30.55 14.59
CA GLN A 26 -0.92 -30.71 13.23
C GLN A 26 -1.83 -29.50 12.97
N THR A 27 -1.19 -28.38 12.64
CA THR A 27 -1.90 -27.31 11.96
C THR A 27 -2.31 -27.90 10.61
N GLY A 28 -3.56 -28.33 10.53
CA GLY A 28 -4.25 -28.55 9.27
C GLY A 28 -4.38 -27.22 8.55
N ARG A 29 -3.26 -26.60 8.29
CA ARG A 29 -3.12 -25.44 7.42
C ARG A 29 -3.27 -25.98 6.02
N THR A 30 -4.53 -26.00 5.55
CA THR A 30 -4.73 -26.00 4.11
C THR A 30 -3.96 -24.78 3.61
N ASP A 31 -2.99 -25.01 2.78
CA ASP A 31 -2.09 -23.98 2.21
C ASP A 31 -2.83 -23.02 1.25
N LYS A 32 -4.05 -22.66 1.59
CA LYS A 32 -4.85 -21.70 0.84
C LYS A 32 -4.47 -20.30 1.31
N ARG A 33 -3.54 -19.71 0.58
CA ARG A 33 -3.25 -18.28 0.70
C ARG A 33 -4.55 -17.49 0.47
N PRO A 34 -4.86 -16.48 1.30
CA PRO A 34 -6.05 -15.67 1.09
C PRO A 34 -5.94 -14.87 -0.20
N ASN A 35 -7.04 -14.69 -0.90
CA ASN A 35 -7.13 -13.67 -1.93
C ASN A 35 -7.07 -12.28 -1.27
N ILE A 36 -6.33 -11.36 -1.89
CA ILE A 36 -6.14 -10.00 -1.40
C ILE A 36 -6.73 -9.04 -2.44
N ILE A 37 -7.71 -8.24 -2.04
CA ILE A 37 -8.29 -7.19 -2.88
C ILE A 37 -8.01 -5.86 -2.19
N LEU A 38 -7.22 -5.01 -2.86
CA LEU A 38 -6.99 -3.64 -2.45
C LEU A 38 -7.87 -2.74 -3.31
N PHE A 39 -8.94 -2.22 -2.73
CA PHE A 39 -9.88 -1.33 -3.40
C PHE A 39 -9.61 0.11 -2.98
N MET A 40 -9.03 0.91 -3.87
CA MET A 40 -8.70 2.30 -3.61
C MET A 40 -9.71 3.22 -4.27
N VAL A 41 -10.40 4.02 -3.48
CA VAL A 41 -11.33 5.05 -3.96
C VAL A 41 -10.56 6.37 -4.09
N ASP A 42 -10.60 6.97 -5.28
CA ASP A 42 -9.90 8.22 -5.56
C ASP A 42 -10.72 9.41 -5.06
N ASP A 43 -10.05 10.39 -4.47
CA ASP A 43 -10.61 11.65 -3.99
C ASP A 43 -11.79 11.53 -3.00
N MET A 44 -11.94 10.40 -2.31
CA MET A 44 -12.98 10.21 -1.30
C MET A 44 -12.49 10.69 0.07
N GLY A 45 -13.18 11.67 0.63
CA GLY A 45 -12.97 12.14 1.99
C GLY A 45 -13.61 11.23 3.04
N TRP A 46 -13.18 11.36 4.29
CA TRP A 46 -13.71 10.58 5.41
C TRP A 46 -15.18 10.86 5.74
N GLN A 47 -15.73 11.94 5.22
CA GLN A 47 -17.14 12.31 5.35
C GLN A 47 -17.99 12.01 4.11
N ASP A 48 -17.38 11.49 3.02
CA ASP A 48 -18.07 11.24 1.75
C ASP A 48 -18.69 9.84 1.68
N THR A 49 -19.06 9.30 2.84
CA THR A 49 -19.74 8.01 3.01
C THR A 49 -20.76 8.10 4.14
N SER A 50 -21.69 7.18 4.19
CA SER A 50 -22.61 7.07 5.33
C SER A 50 -21.96 6.53 6.62
N LEU A 51 -20.71 6.05 6.52
CA LEU A 51 -19.92 5.62 7.67
C LEU A 51 -19.26 6.83 8.35
N PRO A 52 -19.41 6.99 9.65
CA PRO A 52 -18.60 7.95 10.39
C PRO A 52 -17.22 7.35 10.67
N PHE A 53 -16.20 7.71 9.88
CA PHE A 53 -14.80 7.38 10.22
C PHE A 53 -14.28 8.19 11.43
N TRP A 54 -15.19 8.53 12.32
CA TRP A 54 -14.99 9.30 13.54
C TRP A 54 -15.88 8.75 14.67
N THR A 55 -15.80 9.32 15.85
CA THR A 55 -16.62 8.93 17.01
C THR A 55 -18.11 9.29 16.84
N GLN A 56 -18.41 10.23 15.96
CA GLN A 56 -19.78 10.71 15.73
C GLN A 56 -20.04 10.82 14.23
N LYS A 57 -21.28 10.55 13.84
CA LYS A 57 -21.78 10.82 12.49
C LYS A 57 -21.88 12.34 12.29
N THR A 58 -21.37 12.83 11.18
CA THR A 58 -21.45 14.24 10.82
C THR A 58 -22.61 14.48 9.87
N HIS A 59 -23.03 15.74 9.71
CA HIS A 59 -24.04 16.13 8.74
C HIS A 59 -23.69 15.66 7.30
N TYR A 60 -22.42 15.69 6.91
CA TYR A 60 -22.00 15.25 5.57
C TYR A 60 -22.18 13.74 5.37
N ASN A 61 -21.95 12.94 6.40
CA ASN A 61 -22.21 11.49 6.31
C ASN A 61 -23.69 11.17 6.07
N GLU A 62 -24.59 12.06 6.42
CA GLU A 62 -26.03 11.88 6.22
C GLU A 62 -26.49 12.12 4.78
N LEU A 63 -25.63 12.75 3.95
CA LEU A 63 -25.90 13.01 2.55
C LEU A 63 -25.62 11.79 1.64
N TYR A 64 -24.95 10.77 2.16
CA TYR A 64 -24.49 9.63 1.39
C TYR A 64 -25.19 8.33 1.82
N GLU A 65 -25.41 7.47 0.84
CA GLU A 65 -25.89 6.10 1.05
C GLU A 65 -24.85 5.11 0.55
N THR A 66 -24.07 4.52 1.47
CA THR A 66 -23.02 3.56 1.16
C THR A 66 -23.22 2.23 1.91
N PRO A 67 -24.34 1.50 1.66
CA PRO A 67 -24.73 0.34 2.46
C PRO A 67 -23.73 -0.82 2.36
N ASN A 68 -23.04 -0.97 1.25
CA ASN A 68 -22.01 -2.00 1.10
C ASN A 68 -20.75 -1.69 1.92
N MET A 69 -20.36 -0.42 2.04
CA MET A 69 -19.26 -0.01 2.92
C MET A 69 -19.64 -0.22 4.39
N GLU A 70 -20.87 0.10 4.77
CA GLU A 70 -21.38 -0.19 6.10
C GLU A 70 -21.36 -1.69 6.40
N ARG A 71 -21.78 -2.53 5.44
CA ARG A 71 -21.70 -3.98 5.57
C ARG A 71 -20.27 -4.46 5.77
N LEU A 72 -19.33 -3.94 4.96
CA LEU A 72 -17.91 -4.28 5.07
C LEU A 72 -17.35 -3.88 6.44
N ALA A 73 -17.68 -2.69 6.92
CA ALA A 73 -17.25 -2.21 8.24
C ALA A 73 -17.79 -3.07 9.38
N ARG A 74 -19.04 -3.57 9.28
CA ARG A 74 -19.62 -4.48 10.29
C ARG A 74 -18.98 -5.88 10.27
N GLN A 75 -18.49 -6.32 9.12
CA GLN A 75 -17.87 -7.65 8.95
C GLN A 75 -16.36 -7.67 9.15
N GLY A 76 -15.74 -6.51 9.11
CA GLY A 76 -14.30 -6.35 9.16
C GLY A 76 -13.84 -5.39 10.25
N MET A 77 -12.79 -4.66 9.95
CA MET A 77 -12.21 -3.65 10.84
C MET A 77 -12.21 -2.29 10.14
N MET A 78 -12.62 -1.26 10.86
CA MET A 78 -12.58 0.12 10.40
C MET A 78 -11.45 0.87 11.10
N PHE A 79 -10.54 1.44 10.33
CA PHE A 79 -9.46 2.27 10.84
C PHE A 79 -9.89 3.73 10.84
N THR A 80 -9.90 4.37 11.99
CA THR A 80 -10.27 5.78 12.14
C THR A 80 -9.07 6.73 12.07
N GLN A 81 -7.86 6.18 12.05
CA GLN A 81 -6.61 6.94 11.97
C GLN A 81 -5.71 6.39 10.85
N ALA A 82 -6.25 6.31 9.65
CA ALA A 82 -5.49 5.98 8.45
C ALA A 82 -5.38 7.23 7.57
N TYR A 83 -4.16 7.60 7.21
CA TYR A 83 -3.88 8.85 6.51
C TYR A 83 -3.23 8.59 5.16
N ALA A 84 -3.68 9.32 4.16
CA ALA A 84 -3.07 9.39 2.84
C ALA A 84 -2.12 10.59 2.75
N SER A 85 -1.35 10.67 1.69
CA SER A 85 -0.66 11.91 1.31
C SER A 85 -1.66 12.92 0.75
N SER A 86 -1.21 14.16 0.50
CA SER A 86 -2.11 15.27 0.15
C SER A 86 -2.82 15.10 -1.19
N ILE A 87 -2.25 14.36 -2.13
CA ILE A 87 -2.84 14.12 -3.45
C ILE A 87 -2.49 12.71 -3.98
N SER A 88 -2.93 12.42 -5.18
CA SER A 88 -2.95 11.15 -5.87
C SER A 88 -1.58 10.46 -5.97
N SER A 89 -0.61 11.02 -6.73
CA SER A 89 0.69 10.35 -6.94
C SER A 89 1.44 10.09 -5.64
N PRO A 90 1.61 11.05 -4.72
CA PRO A 90 2.27 10.78 -3.44
C PRO A 90 1.63 9.65 -2.65
N THR A 91 0.30 9.59 -2.61
CA THR A 91 -0.43 8.51 -1.92
C THR A 91 -0.17 7.15 -2.57
N ARG A 92 -0.26 7.08 -3.90
CA ARG A 92 -0.10 5.84 -4.66
C ARG A 92 1.34 5.35 -4.65
N CYS A 93 2.30 6.28 -4.73
CA CYS A 93 3.72 5.98 -4.56
C CYS A 93 4.02 5.43 -3.16
N SER A 94 3.43 6.03 -2.12
CA SER A 94 3.55 5.53 -0.76
C SER A 94 2.97 4.13 -0.61
N LEU A 95 1.79 3.89 -1.19
CA LEU A 95 1.12 2.61 -1.13
C LEU A 95 1.93 1.51 -1.82
N ILE A 96 2.35 1.73 -3.08
CA ILE A 96 3.03 0.70 -3.86
C ILE A 96 4.41 0.34 -3.30
N THR A 97 5.12 1.30 -2.69
CA THR A 97 6.48 1.11 -2.17
C THR A 97 6.55 0.87 -0.67
N GLY A 98 5.44 1.02 0.07
CA GLY A 98 5.46 0.98 1.53
C GLY A 98 6.29 2.10 2.17
N THR A 99 6.52 3.21 1.44
CA THR A 99 7.43 4.28 1.83
C THR A 99 6.66 5.61 1.91
N ASN A 100 6.85 6.38 2.96
CA ASN A 100 6.15 7.67 3.10
C ASN A 100 6.68 8.75 2.14
N ALA A 101 5.88 9.79 1.91
CA ALA A 101 6.20 10.86 0.97
C ALA A 101 7.47 11.65 1.32
N ALA A 102 7.81 11.78 2.60
CA ALA A 102 9.04 12.43 3.02
C ALA A 102 10.30 11.66 2.59
N ARG A 103 10.20 10.33 2.50
CA ARG A 103 11.31 9.47 2.08
C ARG A 103 11.39 9.31 0.57
N HIS A 104 10.28 9.01 -0.12
CA HIS A 104 10.31 8.87 -1.58
C HIS A 104 10.31 10.22 -2.31
N ARG A 105 10.05 11.33 -1.64
CA ARG A 105 10.13 12.70 -2.16
C ARG A 105 9.29 12.94 -3.42
N VAL A 106 8.20 12.21 -3.59
CA VAL A 106 7.14 12.49 -4.56
C VAL A 106 6.05 13.23 -3.81
N THR A 107 5.91 14.52 -4.03
CA THR A 107 5.06 15.41 -3.21
C THR A 107 3.95 16.09 -4.01
N ASN A 108 4.00 15.94 -5.32
CA ASN A 108 2.99 16.43 -6.24
C ASN A 108 2.68 15.40 -7.34
N TRP A 109 1.75 15.68 -8.24
CA TRP A 109 1.43 14.74 -9.30
C TRP A 109 2.63 14.55 -10.24
N THR A 110 2.74 13.33 -10.72
CA THR A 110 3.65 12.97 -11.78
C THR A 110 2.87 12.85 -13.08
N LEU A 111 3.34 13.40 -14.18
CA LEU A 111 2.70 13.23 -15.49
C LEU A 111 3.72 13.21 -16.62
N GLN A 112 4.27 14.36 -16.97
CA GLN A 112 5.24 14.48 -18.04
C GLN A 112 6.65 14.21 -17.50
N LYS A 113 7.42 13.37 -18.21
CA LYS A 113 8.81 13.10 -17.86
C LYS A 113 9.63 14.38 -17.75
N ASN A 114 10.41 14.47 -16.72
CA ASN A 114 11.29 15.60 -16.42
C ASN A 114 10.56 16.96 -16.26
N THR A 115 9.27 16.90 -15.94
CA THR A 115 8.46 18.10 -15.78
C THR A 115 7.93 18.17 -14.35
N MET A 116 8.32 19.22 -13.64
CA MET A 116 7.80 19.50 -12.31
C MET A 116 6.44 20.20 -12.43
N THR A 117 5.47 19.73 -11.66
CA THR A 117 4.10 20.28 -11.64
C THR A 117 3.92 21.39 -10.62
N ASP A 118 4.90 21.60 -9.74
CA ASP A 118 4.87 22.70 -8.78
C ASP A 118 4.95 24.06 -9.45
N ARG A 119 4.15 25.00 -8.96
CA ARG A 119 4.17 26.37 -9.49
C ARG A 119 5.49 27.05 -9.10
N LYS A 120 6.11 27.72 -10.07
CA LYS A 120 7.26 28.57 -9.81
C LYS A 120 6.90 29.67 -8.81
N ASN A 121 7.70 29.80 -7.77
CA ASN A 121 7.55 30.84 -6.77
C ASN A 121 8.83 31.70 -6.74
N LYS A 122 8.68 33.03 -6.72
CA LYS A 122 9.84 33.93 -6.71
C LYS A 122 10.59 33.95 -5.39
N GLN A 123 9.93 33.55 -4.30
CA GLN A 123 10.45 33.61 -2.93
C GLN A 123 10.95 32.27 -2.41
N LEU A 124 10.59 31.18 -3.07
CA LEU A 124 10.93 29.83 -2.63
C LEU A 124 11.76 29.13 -3.69
N ALA A 125 12.90 28.58 -3.28
CA ALA A 125 13.63 27.64 -4.12
C ALA A 125 12.80 26.36 -4.25
N VAL A 126 12.72 25.85 -5.47
CA VAL A 126 12.07 24.56 -5.70
C VAL A 126 12.98 23.48 -5.15
N PRO A 127 12.50 22.64 -4.22
CA PRO A 127 13.31 21.57 -3.66
C PRO A 127 13.55 20.48 -4.71
N ASP A 128 14.54 19.65 -4.43
CA ASP A 128 14.88 18.49 -5.26
C ASP A 128 13.86 17.37 -5.03
N TRP A 129 12.77 17.40 -5.78
CA TRP A 129 11.69 16.42 -5.75
C TRP A 129 11.88 15.30 -6.79
N ASN A 130 11.32 14.11 -6.49
CA ASN A 130 11.22 13.02 -7.44
C ASN A 130 9.97 13.18 -8.33
N TYR A 131 9.97 14.21 -9.16
CA TYR A 131 8.83 14.57 -10.01
C TYR A 131 8.55 13.55 -11.13
N ASN A 132 9.45 12.61 -11.39
CA ASN A 132 9.18 11.46 -12.25
C ASN A 132 8.53 10.29 -11.49
N GLY A 133 8.22 10.46 -10.20
CA GLY A 133 7.53 9.46 -9.41
C GLY A 133 8.45 8.39 -8.84
N VAL A 134 7.98 7.15 -8.85
CA VAL A 134 8.71 6.00 -8.34
C VAL A 134 8.91 4.95 -9.43
N SER A 135 9.89 4.05 -9.24
CA SER A 135 10.18 2.94 -10.16
C SER A 135 10.87 1.80 -9.42
N GLN A 136 10.70 0.55 -9.85
CA GLN A 136 11.57 -0.56 -9.47
C GLN A 136 12.84 -0.63 -10.34
N VAL A 137 12.78 -0.02 -11.52
CA VAL A 137 13.89 0.00 -12.48
C VAL A 137 14.71 1.27 -12.26
N PRO A 138 16.00 1.16 -11.95
CA PRO A 138 16.87 2.32 -11.79
C PRO A 138 17.20 3.00 -13.14
N GLY A 139 17.77 4.20 -13.09
CA GLY A 139 18.32 4.89 -14.27
C GLY A 139 17.50 6.07 -14.77
N THR A 140 16.32 6.34 -14.18
CA THR A 140 15.57 7.58 -14.45
C THR A 140 15.89 8.61 -13.36
N ASN A 141 16.36 9.79 -13.76
CA ASN A 141 16.61 10.89 -12.83
C ASN A 141 15.32 11.34 -12.13
N ASN A 142 15.45 11.92 -10.95
CA ASN A 142 14.32 12.44 -10.16
C ASN A 142 13.19 11.39 -10.01
N THR A 143 13.60 10.15 -9.76
CA THR A 143 12.72 9.00 -9.52
C THR A 143 13.20 8.28 -8.26
N PHE A 144 12.29 7.96 -7.36
CA PHE A 144 12.62 7.11 -6.23
C PHE A 144 12.62 5.64 -6.68
N VAL A 145 13.71 4.94 -6.41
CA VAL A 145 13.82 3.50 -6.71
C VAL A 145 13.45 2.71 -5.46
N GLY A 146 12.44 1.86 -5.58
CA GLY A 146 11.95 1.06 -4.46
C GLY A 146 11.27 -0.23 -4.90
N THR A 147 11.20 -1.19 -4.00
CA THR A 147 10.52 -2.46 -4.25
C THR A 147 9.02 -2.32 -3.98
N SER A 148 8.21 -2.92 -4.84
CA SER A 148 6.75 -2.97 -4.70
C SER A 148 6.33 -4.13 -3.78
N PHE A 149 5.30 -3.90 -2.96
CA PHE A 149 4.66 -5.00 -2.24
C PHE A 149 4.02 -6.02 -3.19
N VAL A 150 3.60 -5.59 -4.38
CA VAL A 150 3.03 -6.46 -5.43
C VAL A 150 4.08 -7.42 -5.96
N GLN A 151 5.32 -6.94 -6.20
CA GLN A 151 6.43 -7.82 -6.60
C GLN A 151 6.70 -8.87 -5.52
N ILE A 152 6.68 -8.47 -4.25
CA ILE A 152 6.84 -9.42 -3.14
C ILE A 152 5.73 -10.48 -3.15
N LEU A 153 4.49 -10.09 -3.38
CA LEU A 153 3.37 -11.03 -3.49
C LEU A 153 3.55 -11.98 -4.68
N LYS A 154 3.92 -11.45 -5.85
CA LYS A 154 4.20 -12.23 -7.05
C LYS A 154 5.30 -13.28 -6.80
N ASP A 155 6.41 -12.86 -6.21
CA ASP A 155 7.55 -13.74 -5.87
C ASP A 155 7.15 -14.83 -4.88
N ASN A 156 6.08 -14.62 -4.12
CA ASN A 156 5.46 -15.59 -3.24
C ASN A 156 4.30 -16.36 -3.87
N GLY A 157 4.15 -16.32 -5.19
CA GLY A 157 3.23 -17.14 -5.97
C GLY A 157 1.79 -16.64 -5.99
N TYR A 158 1.55 -15.34 -5.77
CA TYR A 158 0.27 -14.71 -6.07
C TYR A 158 0.19 -14.35 -7.54
N HIS A 159 -0.98 -14.55 -8.14
CA HIS A 159 -1.30 -13.95 -9.44
C HIS A 159 -1.76 -12.51 -9.18
N THR A 160 -1.13 -11.54 -9.83
CA THR A 160 -1.24 -10.13 -9.51
C THR A 160 -1.91 -9.34 -10.64
N ILE A 161 -2.98 -8.63 -10.32
CA ILE A 161 -3.80 -7.89 -11.28
C ILE A 161 -3.92 -6.44 -10.84
N HIS A 162 -3.66 -5.52 -11.75
CA HIS A 162 -3.98 -4.09 -11.60
C HIS A 162 -5.19 -3.76 -12.48
N CYS A 163 -6.12 -2.97 -11.92
CA CYS A 163 -7.27 -2.48 -12.65
C CYS A 163 -7.55 -1.02 -12.26
N GLY A 164 -7.57 -0.15 -13.24
CA GLY A 164 -7.85 1.28 -13.06
C GLY A 164 -6.61 2.16 -12.94
N LYS A 165 -6.74 3.29 -12.25
CA LYS A 165 -5.69 4.31 -12.12
C LYS A 165 -4.43 3.79 -11.40
N ALA A 166 -3.27 3.91 -12.04
CA ALA A 166 -1.95 3.61 -11.46
C ALA A 166 -1.26 4.86 -10.89
N HIS A 167 -0.84 5.76 -11.74
CA HIS A 167 -0.27 7.07 -11.38
C HIS A 167 0.97 6.97 -10.47
N PHE A 168 1.85 6.01 -10.72
CA PHE A 168 3.06 5.77 -9.93
C PHE A 168 4.27 6.55 -10.47
N GLY A 169 4.39 6.68 -11.78
CA GLY A 169 5.48 7.35 -12.46
C GLY A 169 5.03 8.12 -13.69
N SER A 170 5.92 8.99 -14.19
CA SER A 170 5.67 9.83 -15.35
C SER A 170 5.65 9.02 -16.65
N ILE A 171 5.03 9.59 -17.68
CA ILE A 171 5.04 9.10 -19.06
C ILE A 171 6.50 8.83 -19.50
N ASP A 172 6.70 7.80 -20.30
CA ASP A 172 8.01 7.37 -20.80
C ASP A 172 9.03 7.06 -19.72
N THR A 173 8.57 6.66 -18.53
CA THR A 173 9.39 6.11 -17.47
C THR A 173 8.95 4.69 -17.12
N PRO A 174 9.83 3.84 -16.56
CA PRO A 174 9.41 2.50 -16.16
C PRO A 174 8.31 2.50 -15.09
N GLY A 175 8.21 3.55 -14.30
CA GLY A 175 7.17 3.70 -13.26
C GLY A 175 5.76 3.91 -13.80
N GLU A 176 5.62 4.25 -15.08
CA GLU A 176 4.33 4.41 -15.77
C GLU A 176 3.54 3.10 -15.82
N ASP A 177 4.23 2.01 -16.16
CA ASP A 177 3.59 0.73 -16.45
C ASP A 177 3.48 -0.16 -15.19
N PRO A 178 2.28 -0.55 -14.78
CA PRO A 178 2.05 -1.49 -13.68
C PRO A 178 2.81 -2.83 -13.80
N HIS A 179 3.10 -3.30 -15.01
CA HIS A 179 3.88 -4.53 -15.18
C HIS A 179 5.27 -4.43 -14.55
N HIS A 180 5.89 -3.25 -14.60
CA HIS A 180 7.19 -3.01 -13.95
C HIS A 180 7.10 -2.99 -12.41
N TRP A 181 5.89 -3.04 -11.86
CA TRP A 181 5.63 -3.09 -10.42
C TRP A 181 5.29 -4.49 -9.91
N GLY A 182 5.36 -5.49 -10.80
CA GLY A 182 5.06 -6.87 -10.48
C GLY A 182 3.63 -7.31 -10.77
N PHE A 183 2.79 -6.45 -11.36
CA PHE A 183 1.49 -6.88 -11.85
C PHE A 183 1.66 -7.71 -13.12
N GLU A 184 0.99 -8.86 -13.17
CA GLU A 184 0.99 -9.74 -14.35
C GLU A 184 -0.09 -9.33 -15.37
N VAL A 185 -1.15 -8.71 -14.87
CA VAL A 185 -2.23 -8.17 -15.69
C VAL A 185 -2.41 -6.69 -15.35
N ASN A 186 -2.49 -5.85 -16.37
CA ASN A 186 -2.77 -4.42 -16.24
C ASN A 186 -4.00 -4.05 -17.08
N ILE A 187 -5.02 -3.53 -16.45
CA ILE A 187 -6.24 -3.03 -17.09
C ILE A 187 -6.34 -1.52 -16.83
N ALA A 188 -6.04 -0.73 -17.86
CA ALA A 188 -6.13 0.74 -17.84
C ALA A 188 -5.20 1.48 -16.85
N GLY A 189 -4.17 0.81 -16.29
CA GLY A 189 -3.19 1.49 -15.45
C GLY A 189 -2.09 2.14 -16.28
N HIS A 190 -1.82 3.43 -16.04
CA HIS A 190 -0.78 4.21 -16.73
C HIS A 190 -0.39 5.46 -15.90
N ALA A 191 0.46 6.33 -16.47
CA ALA A 191 0.97 7.52 -15.81
C ALA A 191 -0.09 8.58 -15.48
N ALA A 192 -1.17 8.68 -16.25
CA ALA A 192 -2.17 9.72 -16.03
C ALA A 192 -3.07 9.45 -14.83
N GLY A 193 -3.47 10.52 -14.17
CA GLY A 193 -4.28 10.45 -12.96
C GLY A 193 -5.79 10.39 -13.18
N GLY A 194 -6.26 10.37 -14.42
CA GLY A 194 -7.68 10.34 -14.75
C GLY A 194 -7.97 9.58 -16.04
N LEU A 195 -9.24 9.29 -16.28
CA LEU A 195 -9.71 8.71 -17.53
C LEU A 195 -9.91 9.82 -18.59
N ALA A 196 -9.76 9.48 -19.86
CA ALA A 196 -10.13 10.37 -20.97
C ALA A 196 -11.64 10.57 -21.04
N SER A 197 -12.40 9.52 -20.69
CA SER A 197 -13.85 9.54 -20.59
C SER A 197 -14.31 8.64 -19.45
N TYR A 198 -15.45 9.00 -18.86
CA TYR A 198 -16.16 8.20 -17.86
C TYR A 198 -17.30 7.38 -18.47
N LEU A 199 -17.53 7.49 -19.77
CA LEU A 199 -18.59 6.78 -20.48
C LEU A 199 -18.04 5.52 -21.14
N GLY A 200 -18.73 4.38 -20.93
CA GLY A 200 -18.36 3.09 -21.52
C GLY A 200 -18.37 3.08 -23.04
N GLU A 201 -19.29 3.82 -23.64
CA GLU A 201 -19.42 4.03 -25.07
C GLU A 201 -18.24 4.78 -25.70
N GLU A 202 -17.48 5.52 -24.90
CA GLU A 202 -16.23 6.20 -25.30
C GLU A 202 -14.99 5.38 -24.96
N ASN A 203 -15.18 4.11 -24.61
CA ASN A 203 -14.14 3.11 -24.39
C ASN A 203 -13.27 3.31 -23.14
N TYR A 204 -13.65 4.13 -22.17
CA TYR A 204 -12.86 4.42 -20.96
C TYR A 204 -11.35 4.56 -21.22
N GLY A 205 -10.97 4.89 -22.44
CA GLY A 205 -9.60 4.81 -22.92
C GLY A 205 -8.61 5.42 -21.95
N PRO A 206 -7.38 4.96 -21.90
CA PRO A 206 -6.33 5.72 -21.24
C PRO A 206 -6.42 7.14 -21.79
N VAL A 207 -6.22 8.13 -20.92
CA VAL A 207 -6.20 9.54 -21.34
C VAL A 207 -5.41 9.59 -22.62
N SER A 208 -6.08 9.91 -23.71
CA SER A 208 -5.38 10.16 -24.97
C SER A 208 -4.45 11.32 -24.67
N TYR A 209 -3.14 11.10 -24.76
CA TYR A 209 -2.13 12.14 -24.57
C TYR A 209 -2.34 13.39 -25.42
N THR A 210 -3.26 13.33 -26.37
CA THR A 210 -3.68 14.45 -27.20
C THR A 210 -4.35 15.58 -26.42
N HIS A 211 -4.88 15.33 -25.23
CA HIS A 211 -5.47 16.37 -24.38
C HIS A 211 -4.50 17.00 -23.39
N LEU A 212 -3.27 16.48 -23.32
CA LEU A 212 -2.24 16.92 -22.39
C LEU A 212 -1.03 17.58 -23.09
N ARG A 213 -1.16 17.87 -24.38
CA ARG A 213 -0.17 18.62 -25.17
C ARG A 213 -0.49 20.08 -25.24
#